data_86dcbc45fa9deb9bba1afd503b830b07
#
_entry.id   86dcbc45fa9deb9bba1afd503b830b07
#
_cell.length_a   1.000
_cell.length_b   1.000
_cell.length_c   1.000
_cell.angle_alpha   90.00
_cell.angle_beta   90.00
_cell.angle_gamma   90.00
#
_symmetry.space_group_name_H-M   'P 1'
#
loop_
_entity.id
_entity.type
_entity.pdbx_description
1 polymer ?
#
loop_
_entity_poly.entity_id
_entity_poly.type
_entity_poly.pdbx_seq_one_letter_code
_entity_poly.pdbx_strand_id
1 'polypeptide(L)'
;MNLEKYISIVPNWPKEGISFKDITTLMADGEAYKYATDQIVNYAKEKQVDVVVGPEARGFIIGCPVSYSLGIGFVPVRKPNKLPREVISYEYDLEYGSNTLTMHKDAIKPGQRVLITDDLLATGGTIEATIKLVEELGGIVVGIAFLIELDGLNGMDKLQGYDVLTLLKL
;
A
#
# COMPACT_ATOMS: atom_id res chain seq x y z
N MET A 1 -4.62 11.67 17.85
CA MET A 1 -3.34 11.05 18.30
C MET A 1 -2.21 11.52 17.38
N ASN A 2 -1.04 11.80 17.91
CA ASN A 2 0.12 12.16 17.10
C ASN A 2 0.91 10.87 16.77
N LEU A 3 0.69 10.32 15.58
CA LEU A 3 1.30 9.05 15.15
C LEU A 3 2.81 9.16 14.94
N GLU A 4 3.34 10.34 14.66
CA GLU A 4 4.78 10.53 14.43
C GLU A 4 5.62 10.06 15.62
N LYS A 5 5.09 10.22 16.83
CA LYS A 5 5.77 9.80 18.07
C LYS A 5 5.97 8.28 18.17
N TYR A 6 5.23 7.52 17.37
CA TYR A 6 5.29 6.05 17.35
C TYR A 6 6.15 5.51 16.21
N ILE A 7 6.77 6.37 15.41
CA ILE A 7 7.68 5.97 14.33
C ILE A 7 9.12 6.13 14.81
N SER A 8 9.88 5.05 14.77
CA SER A 8 11.31 5.11 15.06
C SER A 8 12.09 5.48 13.80
N ILE A 9 12.98 6.46 13.94
CA ILE A 9 13.87 6.85 12.85
C ILE A 9 15.22 6.19 13.07
N VAL A 10 15.64 5.35 12.13
CA VAL A 10 16.92 4.64 12.19
C VAL A 10 17.85 5.25 11.14
N PRO A 11 18.84 6.06 11.56
CA PRO A 11 19.78 6.66 10.62
C PRO A 11 20.72 5.61 10.03
N ASN A 12 21.12 5.82 8.78
CA ASN A 12 22.10 5.00 8.08
C ASN A 12 21.75 3.50 8.03
N TRP A 13 20.48 3.19 7.84
CA TRP A 13 20.01 1.82 7.69
C TRP A 13 19.11 1.67 6.45
N PRO A 14 19.24 0.60 5.64
CA PRO A 14 20.21 -0.49 5.72
C PRO A 14 21.61 -0.12 5.27
N LYS A 15 21.81 1.11 4.80
CA LYS A 15 23.11 1.66 4.38
C LYS A 15 23.22 3.14 4.71
N GLU A 16 24.45 3.65 4.69
CA GLU A 16 24.73 5.07 4.93
C GLU A 16 23.91 5.99 4.04
N GLY A 17 23.43 7.10 4.61
CA GLY A 17 22.62 8.10 3.95
C GLY A 17 21.11 7.82 3.93
N ILE A 18 20.67 6.62 4.33
CA ILE A 18 19.25 6.30 4.41
C ILE A 18 18.72 6.52 5.83
N SER A 19 17.71 7.37 5.96
CA SER A 19 16.94 7.54 7.19
C SER A 19 15.71 6.66 7.13
N PHE A 20 15.81 5.46 7.72
CA PHE A 20 14.74 4.46 7.69
C PHE A 20 13.64 4.79 8.68
N LYS A 21 12.40 4.72 8.23
CA LYS A 21 11.20 4.92 9.07
C LYS A 21 10.68 3.54 9.49
N ASP A 22 10.92 3.19 10.74
CA ASP A 22 10.49 1.91 11.30
C ASP A 22 9.08 2.02 11.87
N ILE A 23 8.14 1.32 11.26
CA ILE A 23 6.73 1.27 11.67
C ILE A 23 6.46 0.20 12.73
N THR A 24 7.44 -0.65 13.04
CA THR A 24 7.22 -1.76 13.99
C THR A 24 6.90 -1.26 15.38
N THR A 25 7.42 -0.11 15.77
CA THR A 25 7.12 0.55 17.04
C THR A 25 5.68 1.03 17.12
N LEU A 26 5.13 1.54 16.02
CA LEU A 26 3.71 1.88 15.93
C LEU A 26 2.84 0.63 16.02
N MET A 27 3.22 -0.42 15.31
CA MET A 27 2.47 -1.69 15.31
C MET A 27 2.48 -2.38 16.67
N ALA A 28 3.58 -2.23 17.45
CA ALA A 28 3.69 -2.79 18.79
C ALA A 28 2.80 -2.07 19.81
N ASP A 29 2.39 -0.85 19.53
CA ASP A 29 1.44 -0.11 20.36
C ASP A 29 0.01 -0.33 19.82
N GLY A 30 -0.81 -1.06 20.58
CA GLY A 30 -2.15 -1.45 20.13
C GLY A 30 -3.10 -0.27 19.91
N GLU A 31 -2.96 0.81 20.70
CA GLU A 31 -3.80 2.01 20.54
C GLU A 31 -3.38 2.79 19.29
N ALA A 32 -2.10 2.98 19.08
CA ALA A 32 -1.58 3.68 17.90
C ALA A 32 -1.89 2.92 16.61
N TYR A 33 -1.68 1.61 16.60
CA TYR A 33 -1.98 0.76 15.44
C TYR A 33 -3.47 0.75 15.12
N LYS A 34 -4.31 0.62 16.16
CA LYS A 34 -5.77 0.73 15.99
C LYS A 34 -6.18 2.09 15.44
N TYR A 35 -5.65 3.17 16.00
CA TYR A 35 -5.96 4.52 15.53
C TYR A 35 -5.61 4.71 14.06
N ALA A 36 -4.40 4.32 13.65
CA ALA A 36 -3.96 4.40 12.26
C ALA A 36 -4.87 3.57 11.33
N THR A 37 -5.19 2.34 11.74
CA THR A 37 -6.10 1.47 10.99
C THR A 37 -7.49 2.10 10.84
N ASP A 38 -8.05 2.63 11.91
CA ASP A 38 -9.38 3.25 11.91
C ASP A 38 -9.46 4.47 10.98
N GLN A 39 -8.39 5.26 10.86
CA GLN A 39 -8.34 6.37 9.89
C GLN A 39 -8.50 5.85 8.44
N ILE A 40 -7.82 4.79 8.11
CA ILE A 40 -7.91 4.17 6.76
C ILE A 40 -9.27 3.51 6.57
N VAL A 41 -9.80 2.84 7.59
CA VAL A 41 -11.16 2.25 7.55
C VAL A 41 -12.23 3.31 7.26
N ASN A 42 -12.17 4.45 7.94
CA ASN A 42 -13.12 5.55 7.72
C ASN A 42 -13.02 6.09 6.29
N TYR A 43 -11.81 6.31 5.80
CA TYR A 43 -11.56 6.70 4.41
C TYR A 43 -12.15 5.67 3.42
N ALA A 44 -11.92 4.38 3.65
CA ALA A 44 -12.45 3.32 2.82
C ALA A 44 -13.99 3.28 2.78
N LYS A 45 -14.63 3.54 3.92
CA LYS A 45 -16.11 3.62 3.99
C LYS A 45 -16.66 4.75 3.13
N GLU A 46 -16.04 5.92 3.17
CA GLU A 46 -16.42 7.06 2.34
C GLU A 46 -16.29 6.75 0.84
N LYS A 47 -15.32 5.93 0.48
CA LYS A 47 -15.07 5.50 -0.91
C LYS A 47 -15.90 4.31 -1.35
N GLN A 48 -16.70 3.70 -0.46
CA GLN A 48 -17.50 2.51 -0.76
C GLN A 48 -16.67 1.37 -1.37
N VAL A 49 -15.59 1.01 -0.69
CA VAL A 49 -14.62 0.01 -1.14
C VAL A 49 -15.21 -1.39 -1.09
N ASP A 50 -15.03 -2.18 -2.15
CA ASP A 50 -15.45 -3.58 -2.25
C ASP A 50 -14.34 -4.56 -1.85
N VAL A 51 -13.08 -4.19 -2.08
CA VAL A 51 -11.92 -5.05 -1.84
C VAL A 51 -10.67 -4.21 -1.57
N VAL A 52 -9.80 -4.69 -0.70
CA VAL A 52 -8.50 -4.09 -0.40
C VAL A 52 -7.40 -4.86 -1.11
N VAL A 53 -6.47 -4.14 -1.71
CA VAL A 53 -5.29 -4.69 -2.39
C VAL A 53 -4.03 -4.13 -1.74
N GLY A 54 -3.03 -4.96 -1.52
CA GLY A 54 -1.75 -4.48 -0.97
C GLY A 54 -0.56 -5.29 -1.44
N PRO A 55 0.58 -4.63 -1.70
CA PRO A 55 1.82 -5.31 -2.08
C PRO A 55 2.56 -5.90 -0.86
N GLU A 56 3.25 -7.02 -1.10
CA GLU A 56 4.08 -7.65 -0.07
C GLU A 56 5.24 -6.75 0.37
N ALA A 57 5.68 -6.83 1.60
CA ALA A 57 5.02 -7.57 2.69
C ALA A 57 4.31 -6.60 3.63
N ARG A 58 4.80 -5.36 3.75
CA ARG A 58 4.30 -4.37 4.70
C ARG A 58 2.94 -3.80 4.32
N GLY A 59 2.59 -3.83 3.03
CA GLY A 59 1.24 -3.50 2.59
C GLY A 59 0.16 -4.44 3.16
N PHE A 60 0.52 -5.70 3.45
CA PHE A 60 -0.39 -6.65 4.10
C PHE A 60 -0.72 -6.23 5.54
N ILE A 61 0.27 -5.71 6.24
CA ILE A 61 0.13 -5.27 7.63
C ILE A 61 -0.87 -4.11 7.75
N ILE A 62 -0.92 -3.27 6.73
CA ILE A 62 -1.88 -2.16 6.66
C ILE A 62 -3.22 -2.64 6.10
N GLY A 63 -3.20 -3.38 5.01
CA GLY A 63 -4.40 -3.77 4.28
C GLY A 63 -5.26 -4.83 4.97
N CYS A 64 -4.64 -5.83 5.58
CA CYS A 64 -5.39 -6.91 6.22
C CYS A 64 -6.27 -6.44 7.40
N PRO A 65 -5.77 -5.61 8.33
CA PRO A 65 -6.64 -5.07 9.38
C PRO A 65 -7.78 -4.21 8.85
N VAL A 66 -7.54 -3.45 7.78
CA VAL A 66 -8.57 -2.63 7.14
C VAL A 66 -9.66 -3.51 6.54
N SER A 67 -9.29 -4.52 5.75
CA SER A 67 -10.25 -5.44 5.13
C SER A 67 -11.06 -6.21 6.18
N TYR A 68 -10.39 -6.69 7.22
CA TYR A 68 -11.04 -7.36 8.35
C TYR A 68 -12.08 -6.46 9.02
N SER A 69 -11.71 -5.22 9.33
CA SER A 69 -12.60 -4.26 9.97
C SER A 69 -13.83 -3.91 9.13
N LEU A 70 -13.68 -3.93 7.81
CA LEU A 70 -14.76 -3.65 6.87
C LEU A 70 -15.60 -4.89 6.51
N GLY A 71 -15.13 -6.08 6.84
CA GLY A 71 -15.77 -7.33 6.44
C GLY A 71 -15.71 -7.60 4.94
N ILE A 72 -14.65 -7.11 4.26
CA ILE A 72 -14.42 -7.29 2.82
C ILE A 72 -13.12 -8.06 2.57
N GLY A 73 -12.90 -8.48 1.32
CA GLY A 73 -11.73 -9.26 0.95
C GLY A 73 -10.42 -8.46 0.91
N PHE A 74 -9.31 -9.19 0.99
CA PHE A 74 -7.97 -8.69 0.76
C PHE A 74 -7.29 -9.46 -0.37
N VAL A 75 -6.66 -8.76 -1.30
CA VAL A 75 -5.94 -9.34 -2.43
C VAL A 75 -4.45 -8.98 -2.33
N PRO A 76 -3.57 -9.97 -2.22
CA PRO A 76 -2.13 -9.73 -2.19
C PRO A 76 -1.57 -9.48 -3.60
N VAL A 77 -0.70 -8.50 -3.71
CA VAL A 77 0.19 -8.30 -4.85
C VAL A 77 1.58 -8.75 -4.43
N ARG A 78 2.20 -9.63 -5.20
CA ARG A 78 3.44 -10.27 -4.81
C ARG A 78 4.47 -10.33 -5.95
N LYS A 79 5.71 -10.51 -5.57
CA LYS A 79 6.81 -10.78 -6.51
C LYS A 79 6.56 -12.10 -7.26
N PRO A 80 7.19 -12.30 -8.43
CA PRO A 80 7.01 -13.52 -9.21
C PRO A 80 7.25 -14.81 -8.41
N ASN A 81 6.52 -15.85 -8.76
CA ASN A 81 6.62 -17.19 -8.15
C ASN A 81 6.18 -17.29 -6.67
N LYS A 82 5.45 -16.30 -6.17
CA LYS A 82 4.90 -16.29 -4.81
C LYS A 82 3.42 -16.64 -4.75
N LEU A 83 2.71 -16.48 -5.87
CA LEU A 83 1.28 -16.82 -5.96
C LEU A 83 1.10 -18.14 -6.71
N PRO A 84 0.27 -19.08 -6.19
CA PRO A 84 0.27 -20.46 -6.68
C PRO A 84 -0.62 -20.72 -7.91
N ARG A 85 -1.56 -19.81 -8.21
CA ARG A 85 -2.47 -19.97 -9.35
C ARG A 85 -2.06 -19.06 -10.50
N GLU A 86 -2.83 -19.05 -11.59
CA GLU A 86 -2.57 -18.19 -12.74
C GLU A 86 -2.55 -16.72 -12.36
N VAL A 87 -1.52 -16.00 -12.80
CA VAL A 87 -1.30 -14.59 -12.47
C VAL A 87 -1.24 -13.73 -13.72
N ILE A 88 -1.52 -12.44 -13.53
CA ILE A 88 -1.09 -11.37 -14.42
C ILE A 88 0.15 -10.71 -13.81
N SER A 89 0.96 -10.10 -14.63
CA SER A 89 2.24 -9.49 -14.23
C SER A 89 2.38 -8.09 -14.80
N TYR A 90 3.06 -7.24 -14.06
CA TYR A 90 3.46 -5.92 -14.53
C TYR A 90 4.92 -5.67 -14.15
N GLU A 91 5.75 -5.42 -15.17
CA GLU A 91 7.16 -5.06 -15.00
C GLU A 91 7.32 -3.54 -15.02
N TYR A 92 8.13 -3.02 -14.12
CA TYR A 92 8.46 -1.60 -14.04
C TYR A 92 9.95 -1.37 -13.81
N ASP A 93 10.45 -0.30 -14.39
CA ASP A 93 11.86 0.02 -14.34
C ASP A 93 12.27 0.63 -13.00
N LEU A 94 13.47 0.26 -12.57
CA LEU A 94 14.19 0.89 -11.47
C LEU A 94 15.37 1.69 -12.04
N GLU A 95 16.04 2.47 -11.19
CA GLU A 95 17.28 3.15 -11.57
C GLU A 95 18.32 2.12 -12.08
N TYR A 96 18.37 0.94 -11.44
CA TYR A 96 19.21 -0.18 -11.84
C TYR A 96 18.34 -1.44 -11.95
N GLY A 97 18.02 -1.85 -13.18
CA GLY A 97 17.22 -3.03 -13.45
C GLY A 97 15.72 -2.78 -13.46
N SER A 98 14.96 -3.82 -13.26
CA SER A 98 13.50 -3.80 -13.21
C SER A 98 12.95 -4.67 -12.09
N ASN A 99 11.73 -4.39 -11.67
CA ASN A 99 10.95 -5.26 -10.79
C ASN A 99 9.66 -5.67 -11.47
N THR A 100 9.18 -6.86 -11.11
CA THR A 100 7.89 -7.37 -11.56
C THR A 100 7.01 -7.64 -10.36
N LEU A 101 5.74 -7.23 -10.45
CA LEU A 101 4.70 -7.60 -9.50
C LEU A 101 3.64 -8.44 -10.18
N THR A 102 3.02 -9.31 -9.41
CA THR A 102 1.99 -10.24 -9.87
C THR A 102 0.75 -10.17 -9.02
N MET A 103 -0.39 -10.48 -9.63
CA MET A 103 -1.69 -10.63 -8.98
C MET A 103 -2.39 -11.83 -9.58
N HIS A 104 -3.14 -12.60 -8.81
CA HIS A 104 -3.96 -13.66 -9.37
C HIS A 104 -4.93 -13.11 -10.41
N LYS A 105 -5.04 -13.78 -11.54
CA LYS A 105 -5.85 -13.36 -12.68
C LYS A 105 -7.35 -13.24 -12.35
N ASP A 106 -7.83 -14.00 -11.38
CA ASP A 106 -9.22 -14.00 -10.92
C ASP A 106 -9.45 -13.18 -9.64
N ALA A 107 -8.45 -12.41 -9.18
CA ALA A 107 -8.50 -11.75 -7.89
C ALA A 107 -9.49 -10.58 -7.83
N ILE A 108 -9.63 -9.86 -8.94
CA ILE A 108 -10.49 -8.67 -9.05
C ILE A 108 -11.54 -8.93 -10.11
N LYS A 109 -12.79 -8.60 -9.78
CA LYS A 109 -13.90 -8.64 -10.75
C LYS A 109 -14.07 -7.27 -11.41
N PRO A 110 -14.41 -7.22 -12.71
CA PRO A 110 -14.68 -5.96 -13.37
C PRO A 110 -15.70 -5.11 -12.60
N GLY A 111 -15.39 -3.82 -12.44
CA GLY A 111 -16.23 -2.87 -11.71
C GLY A 111 -16.09 -2.86 -10.19
N GLN A 112 -15.33 -3.77 -9.58
CA GLN A 112 -15.06 -3.71 -8.15
C GLN A 112 -14.33 -2.42 -7.79
N ARG A 113 -14.73 -1.82 -6.67
CA ARG A 113 -14.15 -0.62 -6.10
C ARG A 113 -13.01 -1.01 -5.18
N VAL A 114 -11.81 -0.62 -5.57
CA VAL A 114 -10.55 -1.09 -4.96
C VAL A 114 -9.90 0.02 -4.16
N LEU A 115 -9.54 -0.30 -2.92
CA LEU A 115 -8.59 0.47 -2.12
C LEU A 115 -7.22 -0.22 -2.19
N ILE A 116 -6.20 0.51 -2.60
CA ILE A 116 -4.81 0.06 -2.52
C ILE A 116 -4.20 0.59 -1.22
N THR A 117 -3.52 -0.27 -0.48
CA THR A 117 -2.86 0.10 0.78
C THR A 117 -1.39 -0.30 0.77
N ASP A 118 -0.54 0.56 1.31
CA ASP A 118 0.84 0.22 1.63
C ASP A 118 1.27 1.00 2.89
N ASP A 119 2.39 0.61 3.48
CA ASP A 119 2.91 1.30 4.65
C ASP A 119 3.57 2.63 4.28
N LEU A 120 4.26 2.69 3.16
CA LEU A 120 5.13 3.80 2.83
C LEU A 120 5.05 4.14 1.33
N LEU A 121 4.86 5.43 1.03
CA LEU A 121 5.02 5.97 -0.31
C LEU A 121 6.42 6.58 -0.42
N ALA A 122 7.29 5.95 -1.21
CA ALA A 122 8.62 6.45 -1.54
C ALA A 122 8.62 7.05 -2.95
N THR A 123 9.13 6.34 -3.94
CA THR A 123 9.15 6.81 -5.33
C THR A 123 7.86 6.54 -6.09
N GLY A 124 6.98 5.68 -5.57
CA GLY A 124 5.68 5.39 -6.14
C GLY A 124 5.64 4.25 -7.17
N GLY A 125 6.77 3.64 -7.51
CA GLY A 125 6.83 2.60 -8.55
C GLY A 125 6.01 1.35 -8.22
N THR A 126 6.08 0.87 -6.98
CA THR A 126 5.31 -0.29 -6.52
C THR A 126 3.80 -0.06 -6.60
N ILE A 127 3.35 1.12 -6.22
CA ILE A 127 1.93 1.48 -6.24
C ILE A 127 1.44 1.71 -7.67
N GLU A 128 2.23 2.35 -8.51
CA GLU A 128 1.90 2.48 -9.93
C GLU A 128 1.72 1.11 -10.59
N ALA A 129 2.62 0.17 -10.34
CA ALA A 129 2.50 -1.20 -10.83
C ALA A 129 1.24 -1.89 -10.28
N THR A 130 0.94 -1.70 -9.01
CA THR A 130 -0.26 -2.25 -8.37
C THR A 130 -1.55 -1.69 -8.99
N ILE A 131 -1.59 -0.39 -9.27
CA ILE A 131 -2.70 0.26 -10.00
C ILE A 131 -2.90 -0.40 -11.36
N LYS A 132 -1.82 -0.61 -12.13
CA LYS A 132 -1.88 -1.22 -13.46
C LYS A 132 -2.45 -2.63 -13.42
N LEU A 133 -2.07 -3.43 -12.43
CA LEU A 133 -2.61 -4.78 -12.25
C LEU A 133 -4.12 -4.76 -11.96
N VAL A 134 -4.55 -3.90 -11.04
CA VAL A 134 -5.98 -3.75 -10.69
C VAL A 134 -6.80 -3.33 -11.90
N GLU A 135 -6.34 -2.32 -12.64
CA GLU A 135 -7.05 -1.79 -13.81
C GLU A 135 -7.07 -2.78 -14.96
N GLU A 136 -6.03 -3.58 -15.16
CA GLU A 136 -6.00 -4.65 -16.16
C GLU A 136 -7.12 -5.68 -15.95
N LEU A 137 -7.47 -5.98 -14.70
CA LEU A 137 -8.59 -6.86 -14.37
C LEU A 137 -9.95 -6.17 -14.37
N GLY A 138 -10.00 -4.89 -14.68
CA GLY A 138 -11.24 -4.11 -14.73
C GLY A 138 -11.68 -3.53 -13.39
N GLY A 139 -10.82 -3.56 -12.37
CA GLY A 139 -11.07 -2.90 -11.09
C GLY A 139 -10.99 -1.38 -11.21
N ILE A 140 -11.67 -0.68 -10.32
CA ILE A 140 -11.67 0.78 -10.23
C ILE A 140 -10.93 1.17 -8.96
N VAL A 141 -9.78 1.81 -9.10
CA VAL A 141 -9.03 2.32 -7.94
C VAL A 141 -9.71 3.57 -7.41
N VAL A 142 -10.48 3.42 -6.34
CA VAL A 142 -11.25 4.52 -5.74
C VAL A 142 -10.51 5.26 -4.65
N GLY A 143 -9.42 4.68 -4.16
CA GLY A 143 -8.56 5.29 -3.16
C GLY A 143 -7.27 4.54 -2.99
N ILE A 144 -6.26 5.26 -2.49
CA ILE A 144 -4.95 4.71 -2.13
C ILE A 144 -4.62 5.25 -0.75
N ALA A 145 -4.18 4.39 0.16
CA ALA A 145 -3.87 4.81 1.52
C ALA A 145 -2.48 4.34 1.96
N PHE A 146 -1.74 5.26 2.55
CA PHE A 146 -0.42 5.00 3.14
C PHE A 146 -0.39 5.43 4.60
N LEU A 147 0.40 4.73 5.39
CA LEU A 147 0.75 5.21 6.72
C LEU A 147 1.68 6.42 6.64
N ILE A 148 2.71 6.34 5.78
CA ILE A 148 3.74 7.37 5.64
C ILE A 148 3.97 7.72 4.17
N GLU A 149 4.01 9.02 3.87
CA GLU A 149 4.61 9.57 2.65
C GLU A 149 6.01 10.09 2.99
N LEU A 150 7.02 9.62 2.25
CA LEU A 150 8.39 10.18 2.37
C LEU A 150 8.50 11.48 1.62
N ASP A 151 8.87 12.54 2.34
CA ASP A 151 9.10 13.85 1.74
C ASP A 151 10.34 13.82 0.83
N GLY A 152 10.30 14.60 -0.23
CA GLY A 152 11.43 14.77 -1.15
C GLY A 152 11.61 13.69 -2.21
N LEU A 153 10.85 12.59 -2.20
CA LEU A 153 10.92 11.54 -3.23
C LEU A 153 9.86 11.66 -4.32
N ASN A 154 8.92 12.59 -4.16
CA ASN A 154 7.91 12.92 -5.17
C ASN A 154 7.05 11.73 -5.64
N GLY A 155 6.80 10.76 -4.75
CA GLY A 155 6.00 9.58 -5.08
C GLY A 155 4.57 9.91 -5.52
N MET A 156 4.00 11.01 -5.02
CA MET A 156 2.68 11.49 -5.42
C MET A 156 2.57 11.86 -6.90
N ASP A 157 3.69 12.19 -7.56
CA ASP A 157 3.68 12.55 -8.99
C ASP A 157 3.20 11.39 -9.88
N LYS A 158 3.42 10.15 -9.45
CA LYS A 158 2.95 8.94 -10.14
C LYS A 158 1.48 8.60 -9.85
N LEU A 159 0.86 9.28 -8.89
CA LEU A 159 -0.49 9.00 -8.42
C LEU A 159 -1.49 10.09 -8.82
N GLN A 160 -1.14 10.92 -9.79
CA GLN A 160 -2.03 11.97 -10.29
C GLN A 160 -3.32 11.38 -10.88
N GLY A 161 -4.44 12.00 -10.51
CA GLY A 161 -5.76 11.52 -10.91
C GLY A 161 -6.39 10.50 -9.96
N TYR A 162 -5.66 10.05 -8.93
CA TYR A 162 -6.16 9.16 -7.89
C TYR A 162 -6.35 9.92 -6.58
N ASP A 163 -7.35 9.49 -5.81
CA ASP A 163 -7.55 9.98 -4.45
C ASP A 163 -6.58 9.25 -3.50
N VAL A 164 -5.78 9.99 -2.75
CA VAL A 164 -4.73 9.43 -1.89
C VAL A 164 -4.85 9.97 -0.47
N LEU A 165 -4.85 9.07 0.49
CA LEU A 165 -4.72 9.38 1.91
C LEU A 165 -3.31 9.03 2.39
N THR A 166 -2.64 9.97 3.03
CA THR A 166 -1.41 9.71 3.81
C THR A 166 -1.64 10.16 5.24
N LEU A 167 -1.30 9.31 6.22
CA LEU A 167 -1.51 9.66 7.63
C LEU A 167 -0.38 10.52 8.19
N LEU A 168 0.83 10.32 7.68
CA LEU A 168 2.03 11.06 8.07
C LEU A 168 2.83 11.47 6.83
N LYS A 169 3.48 12.62 6.89
CA LYS A 169 4.49 13.04 5.93
C LYS A 169 5.80 13.29 6.68
N LEU A 170 6.84 12.51 6.34
CA LEU A 170 8.13 12.53 7.04
C LEU A 170 9.32 12.65 6.09
#